data_2a6a094df33031fad348a16cd1d33b54
#
_entry.id   2a6a094df33031fad348a16cd1d33b54
#
_cell.length_a   1.000
_cell.length_b   1.000
_cell.length_c   1.000
_cell.angle_alpha   90.00
_cell.angle_beta   90.00
_cell.angle_gamma   90.00
#
_symmetry.space_group_name_H-M   'P 1'
#
loop_
_entity.id
_entity.type
_entity.pdbx_description
1 polymer ?
#
loop_
_entity_poly.entity_id
_entity_poly.type
_entity_poly.pdbx_seq_one_letter_code
_entity_poly.pdbx_strand_id
1 'polypeptide(L)'
;VIADRYETLAAAIAASYMNIILVHTQGGETTGSIDESVRHATTKLAHIHFPASLNSKKNIIRMGENPKKVFLVGCPSLDLIQKDKLGLDKKFKNRYSNYGVGELEINFEKPYIVVLQHPVTTEYKQIKKNINETINAINKIDHQVIWLWPNVDAGSDIVSKRIRIFREEKKPLHIRWQKNYNPEDYLKLIYNSSCLVGNSSSAIREGAFLGIPAVNIGNRQITREQGNNIINVNYDSNKILSAIKKQIKQKRFSKNNLFGNGNAGQKISKILGNIKLDIIKRLKY
;
A
#
# COMPACT_ATOMS: atom_id res chain seq x y z
N VAL A 1 -18.42 5.07 -7.92
CA VAL A 1 -17.09 5.51 -7.43
C VAL A 1 -16.13 4.32 -7.49
N ILE A 2 -14.99 4.49 -8.12
CA ILE A 2 -13.96 3.46 -8.27
C ILE A 2 -12.58 3.98 -7.85
N ALA A 3 -11.66 3.06 -7.55
CA ALA A 3 -10.26 3.34 -7.22
C ALA A 3 -9.31 2.87 -8.35
N ASP A 4 -8.03 2.73 -8.07
CA ASP A 4 -6.96 2.56 -9.07
C ASP A 4 -6.43 1.11 -9.20
N ARG A 5 -7.28 0.10 -9.12
CA ARG A 5 -6.87 -1.29 -9.37
C ARG A 5 -7.24 -1.73 -10.79
N TYR A 6 -6.53 -2.75 -11.30
CA TYR A 6 -6.74 -3.22 -12.67
C TYR A 6 -8.17 -3.72 -12.91
N GLU A 7 -8.81 -4.31 -11.90
CA GLU A 7 -10.21 -4.78 -12.01
C GLU A 7 -11.17 -3.62 -12.22
N THR A 8 -10.85 -2.43 -11.70
CA THR A 8 -11.71 -1.26 -11.81
C THR A 8 -11.74 -0.67 -13.21
N LEU A 9 -10.73 -0.96 -14.05
CA LEU A 9 -10.74 -0.53 -15.45
C LEU A 9 -11.89 -1.19 -16.23
N ALA A 10 -12.15 -2.48 -15.99
CA ALA A 10 -13.29 -3.16 -16.60
C ALA A 10 -14.63 -2.49 -16.22
N ALA A 11 -14.79 -2.16 -14.92
CA ALA A 11 -15.97 -1.44 -14.45
C ALA A 11 -16.04 -0.02 -15.04
N ALA A 12 -14.90 0.66 -15.21
CA ALA A 12 -14.85 1.99 -15.81
C ALA A 12 -15.27 1.97 -17.29
N ILE A 13 -14.81 0.98 -18.06
CA ILE A 13 -15.20 0.77 -19.46
C ILE A 13 -16.72 0.52 -19.54
N ALA A 14 -17.23 -0.43 -18.76
CA ALA A 14 -18.64 -0.75 -18.75
C ALA A 14 -19.52 0.46 -18.40
N ALA A 15 -19.17 1.21 -17.34
CA ALA A 15 -19.87 2.42 -16.94
C ALA A 15 -19.90 3.48 -18.07
N SER A 16 -18.77 3.65 -18.77
CA SER A 16 -18.67 4.61 -19.88
C SER A 16 -19.60 4.25 -21.03
N TYR A 17 -19.63 2.99 -21.45
CA TYR A 17 -20.54 2.53 -22.53
C TYR A 17 -22.02 2.53 -22.13
N MET A 18 -22.29 2.40 -20.83
CA MET A 18 -23.65 2.47 -20.29
C MET A 18 -24.09 3.91 -19.99
N ASN A 19 -23.29 4.92 -20.30
CA ASN A 19 -23.55 6.32 -19.97
C ASN A 19 -23.76 6.56 -18.46
N ILE A 20 -23.02 5.86 -17.61
CA ILE A 20 -23.03 6.04 -16.17
C ILE A 20 -21.90 6.99 -15.76
N ILE A 21 -22.23 8.00 -14.96
CA ILE A 21 -21.24 8.95 -14.45
C ILE A 21 -20.23 8.23 -13.56
N LEU A 22 -18.96 8.29 -13.96
CA LEU A 22 -17.86 7.64 -13.25
C LEU A 22 -17.12 8.64 -12.39
N VAL A 23 -16.86 8.25 -11.15
CA VAL A 23 -16.09 9.01 -10.17
C VAL A 23 -14.84 8.23 -9.79
N HIS A 24 -13.66 8.83 -9.94
CA HIS A 24 -12.38 8.19 -9.69
C HIS A 24 -11.69 8.74 -8.43
N THR A 25 -11.42 7.87 -7.46
CA THR A 25 -10.62 8.19 -6.28
C THR A 25 -9.15 7.78 -6.48
N GLN A 26 -8.21 8.51 -5.89
CA GLN A 26 -6.77 8.20 -5.91
C GLN A 26 -6.11 8.20 -7.32
N GLY A 27 -6.75 8.82 -8.30
CA GLY A 27 -6.16 9.05 -9.62
C GLY A 27 -4.98 10.01 -9.59
N GLY A 28 -4.19 10.05 -10.67
CA GLY A 28 -3.09 11.00 -10.86
C GLY A 28 -1.80 10.66 -10.11
N GLU A 29 -1.75 9.59 -9.33
CA GLU A 29 -0.49 9.09 -8.73
C GLU A 29 0.39 8.44 -9.81
N THR A 30 1.69 8.49 -9.62
CA THR A 30 2.70 7.81 -10.45
C THR A 30 3.28 6.61 -9.69
N THR A 31 3.57 5.52 -10.38
CA THR A 31 4.12 4.28 -9.79
C THR A 31 5.01 3.56 -10.81
N GLY A 32 5.81 2.60 -10.36
CA GLY A 32 6.66 1.80 -11.24
C GLY A 32 6.02 0.50 -11.75
N SER A 33 4.71 0.41 -11.84
CA SER A 33 4.00 -0.82 -12.24
C SER A 33 2.92 -0.54 -13.30
N ILE A 34 2.32 -1.62 -13.84
CA ILE A 34 1.19 -1.52 -14.78
C ILE A 34 -0.01 -0.75 -14.21
N ASP A 35 -0.12 -0.68 -12.88
CA ASP A 35 -1.18 0.09 -12.21
C ASP A 35 -1.21 1.55 -12.64
N GLU A 36 -0.07 2.13 -13.06
CA GLU A 36 -0.02 3.50 -13.57
C GLU A 36 -0.85 3.66 -14.84
N SER A 37 -0.63 2.79 -15.83
CA SER A 37 -1.39 2.83 -17.09
C SER A 37 -2.89 2.62 -16.85
N VAL A 38 -3.24 1.67 -16.01
CA VAL A 38 -4.63 1.38 -15.62
C VAL A 38 -5.26 2.60 -14.93
N ARG A 39 -4.55 3.22 -14.01
CA ARG A 39 -5.00 4.43 -13.29
C ARG A 39 -5.25 5.58 -14.24
N HIS A 40 -4.34 5.82 -15.16
CA HIS A 40 -4.48 6.91 -16.13
C HIS A 40 -5.63 6.64 -17.12
N ALA A 41 -5.82 5.41 -17.59
CA ALA A 41 -6.97 5.02 -18.39
C ALA A 41 -8.29 5.25 -17.64
N THR A 42 -8.37 4.83 -16.38
CA THR A 42 -9.53 5.07 -15.51
C THR A 42 -9.77 6.57 -15.30
N THR A 43 -8.72 7.38 -15.11
CA THR A 43 -8.83 8.84 -15.05
C THR A 43 -9.46 9.40 -16.32
N LYS A 44 -9.04 8.92 -17.50
CA LYS A 44 -9.59 9.39 -18.77
C LYS A 44 -11.05 9.03 -18.99
N LEU A 45 -11.53 7.94 -18.41
CA LEU A 45 -12.95 7.55 -18.46
C LEU A 45 -13.81 8.26 -17.41
N ALA A 46 -13.23 8.71 -16.30
CA ALA A 46 -13.97 9.30 -15.19
C ALA A 46 -14.37 10.77 -15.45
N HIS A 47 -15.51 11.17 -14.89
CA HIS A 47 -16.10 12.51 -15.01
C HIS A 47 -15.72 13.43 -13.85
N ILE A 48 -15.47 12.84 -12.66
CA ILE A 48 -15.13 13.54 -11.43
C ILE A 48 -13.93 12.84 -10.81
N HIS A 49 -13.00 13.63 -10.26
CA HIS A 49 -11.71 13.14 -9.77
C HIS A 49 -11.47 13.57 -8.33
N PHE A 50 -11.11 12.60 -7.50
CA PHE A 50 -10.77 12.78 -6.09
C PHE A 50 -9.33 12.32 -5.80
N PRO A 51 -8.31 13.09 -6.23
CA PRO A 51 -6.91 12.81 -5.94
C PRO A 51 -6.61 12.87 -4.45
N ALA A 52 -5.62 12.05 -4.03
CA ALA A 52 -5.19 11.97 -2.65
C ALA A 52 -4.16 13.02 -2.26
N SER A 53 -3.35 13.52 -3.21
CA SER A 53 -2.31 14.51 -2.99
C SER A 53 -2.41 15.69 -3.96
N LEU A 54 -1.73 16.79 -3.61
CA LEU A 54 -1.69 17.98 -4.47
C LEU A 54 -1.00 17.70 -5.82
N ASN A 55 0.05 16.88 -5.81
CA ASN A 55 0.76 16.51 -7.03
C ASN A 55 -0.12 15.64 -7.95
N SER A 56 -0.84 14.69 -7.37
CA SER A 56 -1.82 13.89 -8.11
C SER A 56 -2.92 14.75 -8.73
N LYS A 57 -3.40 15.79 -8.01
CA LYS A 57 -4.33 16.78 -8.58
C LYS A 57 -3.73 17.48 -9.79
N LYS A 58 -2.47 17.95 -9.68
CA LYS A 58 -1.78 18.61 -10.80
C LYS A 58 -1.63 17.68 -12.00
N ASN A 59 -1.29 16.42 -11.78
CA ASN A 59 -1.15 15.44 -12.85
C ASN A 59 -2.48 15.21 -13.59
N ILE A 60 -3.58 15.05 -12.87
CA ILE A 60 -4.92 14.90 -13.48
C ILE A 60 -5.25 16.09 -14.36
N ILE A 61 -4.99 17.33 -13.90
CA ILE A 61 -5.24 18.54 -14.67
C ILE A 61 -4.34 18.57 -15.92
N ARG A 62 -3.05 18.22 -15.79
CA ARG A 62 -2.13 18.13 -16.93
C ARG A 62 -2.54 17.07 -17.97
N MET A 63 -3.27 16.05 -17.55
CA MET A 63 -3.88 15.07 -18.46
C MET A 63 -5.07 15.64 -19.24
N GLY A 64 -5.41 16.90 -19.07
CA GLY A 64 -6.52 17.57 -19.79
C GLY A 64 -7.88 17.42 -19.11
N GLU A 65 -7.92 17.03 -17.84
CA GLU A 65 -9.17 16.97 -17.08
C GLU A 65 -9.61 18.37 -16.61
N ASN A 66 -10.92 18.62 -16.58
CA ASN A 66 -11.46 19.89 -16.16
C ASN A 66 -11.14 20.21 -14.70
N PRO A 67 -10.37 21.27 -14.38
CA PRO A 67 -9.99 21.61 -13.00
C PRO A 67 -11.18 21.76 -12.04
N LYS A 68 -12.36 22.19 -12.55
CA LYS A 68 -13.60 22.32 -11.78
C LYS A 68 -14.21 20.96 -11.36
N LYS A 69 -13.70 19.85 -11.90
CA LYS A 69 -14.12 18.49 -11.59
C LYS A 69 -13.02 17.69 -10.87
N VAL A 70 -11.93 18.34 -10.44
CA VAL A 70 -10.79 17.73 -9.72
C VAL A 70 -10.69 18.30 -8.30
N PHE A 71 -11.10 17.53 -7.32
CA PHE A 71 -11.20 17.95 -5.92
C PHE A 71 -10.19 17.20 -5.05
N LEU A 72 -9.26 17.91 -4.44
CA LEU A 72 -8.31 17.35 -3.48
C LEU A 72 -9.02 16.96 -2.19
N VAL A 73 -9.16 15.67 -1.93
CA VAL A 73 -9.90 15.16 -0.77
C VAL A 73 -9.01 14.37 0.22
N GLY A 74 -7.92 13.81 -0.25
CA GLY A 74 -7.09 12.88 0.51
C GLY A 74 -7.37 11.42 0.16
N CYS A 75 -6.69 10.51 0.84
CA CYS A 75 -6.82 9.07 0.64
C CYS A 75 -7.91 8.49 1.53
N PRO A 76 -8.95 7.84 0.99
CA PRO A 76 -10.03 7.26 1.79
C PRO A 76 -9.59 6.16 2.77
N SER A 77 -8.49 5.45 2.51
CA SER A 77 -7.98 4.44 3.44
C SER A 77 -7.54 5.01 4.78
N LEU A 78 -7.18 6.30 4.81
CA LEU A 78 -6.81 6.98 6.05
C LEU A 78 -8.01 7.26 6.96
N ASP A 79 -9.22 7.26 6.43
CA ASP A 79 -10.45 7.50 7.20
C ASP A 79 -10.75 6.35 8.18
N LEU A 80 -10.20 5.16 7.91
CA LEU A 80 -10.28 4.00 8.80
C LEU A 80 -9.40 4.14 10.06
N ILE A 81 -8.47 5.10 10.06
CA ILE A 81 -7.50 5.27 11.15
C ILE A 81 -8.15 6.02 12.31
N GLN A 82 -8.59 5.28 13.31
CA GLN A 82 -9.06 5.80 14.58
C GLN A 82 -7.96 5.59 15.63
N LYS A 83 -7.25 6.67 15.98
CA LYS A 83 -6.04 6.62 16.82
C LYS A 83 -6.24 5.95 18.17
N ASP A 84 -7.38 6.15 18.78
CA ASP A 84 -7.80 5.54 20.05
C ASP A 84 -8.00 4.02 19.97
N LYS A 85 -8.12 3.47 18.77
CA LYS A 85 -8.34 2.03 18.50
C LYS A 85 -7.15 1.30 17.93
N LEU A 86 -5.98 1.92 17.87
CA LEU A 86 -4.77 1.32 17.29
C LEU A 86 -3.97 0.44 18.27
N GLY A 87 -4.33 0.42 19.54
CA GLY A 87 -3.71 -0.47 20.54
C GLY A 87 -3.99 -1.95 20.29
N LEU A 88 -3.03 -2.81 20.65
CA LEU A 88 -3.19 -4.27 20.60
C LEU A 88 -3.88 -4.76 21.87
N ASP A 89 -5.19 -4.88 21.82
CA ASP A 89 -5.99 -5.43 22.92
C ASP A 89 -5.78 -6.96 23.09
N LYS A 90 -6.25 -7.51 24.22
CA LYS A 90 -6.14 -8.94 24.53
C LYS A 90 -6.78 -9.83 23.45
N LYS A 91 -7.91 -9.38 22.87
CA LYS A 91 -8.61 -10.12 21.81
C LYS A 91 -7.76 -10.21 20.54
N PHE A 92 -7.11 -9.11 20.14
CA PHE A 92 -6.17 -9.10 19.02
C PHE A 92 -4.99 -10.05 19.27
N LYS A 93 -4.33 -9.94 20.42
CA LYS A 93 -3.18 -10.79 20.77
C LYS A 93 -3.52 -12.26 20.76
N ASN A 94 -4.62 -12.67 21.42
CA ASN A 94 -5.07 -14.06 21.43
C ASN A 94 -5.42 -14.59 20.04
N ARG A 95 -5.99 -13.76 19.16
CA ARG A 95 -6.35 -14.14 17.80
C ARG A 95 -5.14 -14.34 16.90
N TYR A 96 -4.12 -13.51 17.03
CA TYR A 96 -3.06 -13.40 16.04
C TYR A 96 -1.70 -13.92 16.48
N SER A 97 -1.47 -14.25 17.76
CA SER A 97 -0.19 -14.81 18.23
C SER A 97 0.20 -16.10 17.48
N ASN A 98 -0.76 -16.99 17.28
CA ASN A 98 -0.58 -18.26 16.57
C ASN A 98 -1.27 -18.31 15.20
N TYR A 99 -1.80 -17.18 14.70
CA TYR A 99 -2.45 -17.14 13.40
C TYR A 99 -1.46 -17.40 12.25
N GLY A 100 -1.87 -18.23 11.27
CA GLY A 100 -1.04 -18.54 10.12
C GLY A 100 -0.15 -19.76 10.32
N VAL A 101 1.05 -19.78 9.72
CA VAL A 101 1.97 -20.92 9.73
C VAL A 101 3.38 -20.52 10.15
N GLY A 102 4.16 -21.44 10.73
CA GLY A 102 5.52 -21.23 11.24
C GLY A 102 5.64 -21.69 12.69
N GLU A 103 6.86 -21.83 13.18
CA GLU A 103 7.15 -22.27 14.55
C GLU A 103 7.02 -21.11 15.57
N LEU A 104 7.18 -19.88 15.14
CA LEU A 104 7.09 -18.72 16.02
C LEU A 104 5.67 -18.48 16.53
N GLU A 105 5.49 -18.43 17.82
CA GLU A 105 4.35 -17.77 18.44
C GLU A 105 4.69 -16.30 18.66
N ILE A 106 3.91 -15.39 18.06
CA ILE A 106 4.17 -13.95 18.15
C ILE A 106 3.90 -13.45 19.56
N ASN A 107 4.93 -12.95 20.20
CA ASN A 107 4.80 -12.18 21.44
C ASN A 107 4.66 -10.69 21.11
N PHE A 108 3.45 -10.19 21.12
CA PHE A 108 3.14 -8.79 20.81
C PHE A 108 3.64 -7.77 21.86
N GLU A 109 4.20 -8.21 22.99
CA GLU A 109 4.90 -7.34 23.94
C GLU A 109 6.36 -7.08 23.52
N LYS A 110 6.89 -7.87 22.59
CA LYS A 110 8.23 -7.69 22.04
C LYS A 110 8.18 -6.98 20.69
N PRO A 111 9.22 -6.23 20.32
CA PRO A 111 9.32 -5.62 19.00
C PRO A 111 9.21 -6.64 17.87
N TYR A 112 8.47 -6.29 16.82
CA TYR A 112 8.33 -7.10 15.60
C TYR A 112 8.33 -6.22 14.35
N ILE A 113 8.69 -6.80 13.22
CA ILE A 113 8.57 -6.17 11.90
C ILE A 113 7.49 -6.85 11.08
N VAL A 114 6.88 -6.09 10.17
CA VAL A 114 5.89 -6.61 9.21
C VAL A 114 6.49 -6.58 7.81
N VAL A 115 6.51 -7.74 7.15
CA VAL A 115 7.01 -7.88 5.78
C VAL A 115 5.84 -8.10 4.82
N LEU A 116 5.78 -7.29 3.76
CA LEU A 116 4.77 -7.41 2.70
C LEU A 116 5.38 -7.05 1.35
N GLN A 117 5.83 -8.07 0.63
CA GLN A 117 6.45 -7.97 -0.69
C GLN A 117 5.52 -8.52 -1.77
N HIS A 118 5.08 -7.66 -2.67
CA HIS A 118 4.27 -8.03 -3.83
C HIS A 118 5.15 -8.25 -5.07
N PRO A 119 4.72 -9.08 -6.04
CA PRO A 119 5.37 -9.14 -7.34
C PRO A 119 5.27 -7.80 -8.06
N VAL A 120 6.21 -7.54 -8.97
CA VAL A 120 6.18 -6.39 -9.89
C VAL A 120 6.02 -6.95 -11.29
N THR A 121 4.88 -6.73 -11.91
CA THR A 121 4.51 -7.34 -13.20
C THR A 121 5.45 -6.95 -14.33
N THR A 122 5.98 -5.72 -14.30
CA THR A 122 6.97 -5.23 -15.26
C THR A 122 8.36 -5.87 -15.10
N GLU A 123 8.61 -6.54 -13.97
CA GLU A 123 9.86 -7.23 -13.65
C GLU A 123 9.67 -8.77 -13.60
N TYR A 124 8.68 -9.32 -14.30
CA TYR A 124 8.25 -10.73 -14.19
C TYR A 124 9.40 -11.73 -14.23
N LYS A 125 10.35 -11.58 -15.17
CA LYS A 125 11.54 -12.46 -15.31
C LYS A 125 12.48 -12.42 -14.11
N GLN A 126 12.45 -11.37 -13.30
CA GLN A 126 13.33 -11.15 -12.16
C GLN A 126 12.68 -11.47 -10.82
N ILE A 127 11.37 -11.76 -10.77
CA ILE A 127 10.62 -11.97 -9.51
C ILE A 127 11.32 -12.96 -8.59
N LYS A 128 11.80 -14.11 -9.12
CA LYS A 128 12.50 -15.14 -8.33
C LYS A 128 13.79 -14.60 -7.70
N LYS A 129 14.59 -13.84 -8.44
CA LYS A 129 15.82 -13.21 -7.95
C LYS A 129 15.47 -12.16 -6.89
N ASN A 130 14.53 -11.30 -7.20
CA ASN A 130 14.14 -10.17 -6.35
C ASN A 130 13.60 -10.62 -4.99
N ILE A 131 12.71 -11.62 -4.96
CA ILE A 131 12.19 -12.13 -3.68
C ILE A 131 13.28 -12.85 -2.86
N ASN A 132 14.24 -13.51 -3.50
CA ASN A 132 15.35 -14.16 -2.79
C ASN A 132 16.23 -13.12 -2.06
N GLU A 133 16.46 -11.94 -2.62
CA GLU A 133 17.20 -10.88 -1.93
C GLU A 133 16.47 -10.44 -0.65
N THR A 134 15.14 -10.31 -0.72
CA THR A 134 14.33 -10.01 0.47
C THR A 134 14.39 -11.14 1.49
N ILE A 135 14.24 -12.40 1.06
CA ILE A 135 14.34 -13.58 1.93
C ILE A 135 15.70 -13.62 2.64
N ASN A 136 16.80 -13.42 1.90
CA ASN A 136 18.15 -13.46 2.45
C ASN A 136 18.41 -12.35 3.49
N ALA A 137 17.82 -11.16 3.28
CA ALA A 137 17.90 -10.08 4.26
C ALA A 137 17.10 -10.41 5.52
N ILE A 138 15.85 -10.85 5.37
CA ILE A 138 14.92 -11.15 6.47
C ILE A 138 15.44 -12.33 7.32
N ASN A 139 16.06 -13.33 6.69
CA ASN A 139 16.63 -14.47 7.41
C ASN A 139 17.76 -14.08 8.40
N LYS A 140 18.36 -12.90 8.21
CA LYS A 140 19.46 -12.38 9.07
C LYS A 140 18.96 -11.38 10.12
N ILE A 141 17.67 -11.18 10.26
CA ILE A 141 17.09 -10.25 11.23
C ILE A 141 16.89 -10.95 12.57
N ASP A 142 17.37 -10.31 13.63
CA ASP A 142 17.17 -10.75 15.02
C ASP A 142 15.95 -10.01 15.64
N HIS A 143 14.77 -10.24 15.05
CA HIS A 143 13.48 -9.72 15.52
C HIS A 143 12.39 -10.68 15.11
N GLN A 144 11.28 -10.68 15.81
CA GLN A 144 10.08 -11.36 15.35
C GLN A 144 9.61 -10.76 14.02
N VAL A 145 9.28 -11.62 13.07
CA VAL A 145 8.82 -11.23 11.73
C VAL A 145 7.43 -11.76 11.48
N ILE A 146 6.51 -10.89 11.18
CA ILE A 146 5.21 -11.24 10.63
C ILE A 146 5.28 -11.01 9.12
N TRP A 147 5.29 -12.11 8.36
CA TRP A 147 5.36 -12.05 6.90
C TRP A 147 3.99 -12.30 6.29
N LEU A 148 3.43 -11.28 5.66
CA LEU A 148 2.14 -11.38 4.99
C LEU A 148 2.31 -11.93 3.58
N TRP A 149 1.38 -12.79 3.16
CA TRP A 149 1.36 -13.30 1.80
C TRP A 149 1.12 -12.17 0.79
N PRO A 150 1.72 -12.27 -0.43
CA PRO A 150 1.50 -11.28 -1.48
C PRO A 150 0.03 -11.27 -1.91
N ASN A 151 -0.38 -10.17 -2.58
CA ASN A 151 -1.64 -10.11 -3.29
C ASN A 151 -1.67 -11.06 -4.50
N VAL A 152 -2.79 -11.12 -5.21
CA VAL A 152 -3.02 -12.01 -6.37
C VAL A 152 -2.52 -11.46 -7.73
N ASP A 153 -1.63 -10.47 -7.72
CA ASP A 153 -1.05 -9.93 -8.96
C ASP A 153 -0.24 -11.01 -9.70
N ALA A 154 -0.05 -10.85 -11.01
CA ALA A 154 0.73 -11.78 -11.83
C ALA A 154 2.15 -11.97 -11.24
N GLY A 155 2.56 -13.23 -11.06
CA GLY A 155 3.82 -13.60 -10.41
C GLY A 155 3.73 -13.81 -8.89
N SER A 156 2.54 -13.70 -8.30
CA SER A 156 2.33 -14.00 -6.87
C SER A 156 2.55 -15.47 -6.53
N ASP A 157 2.32 -16.36 -7.48
CA ASP A 157 2.63 -17.79 -7.41
C ASP A 157 4.14 -18.02 -7.26
N ILE A 158 4.98 -17.31 -8.01
CA ILE A 158 6.44 -17.38 -7.93
C ILE A 158 6.92 -16.89 -6.56
N VAL A 159 6.43 -15.75 -6.10
CA VAL A 159 6.76 -15.20 -4.77
C VAL A 159 6.35 -16.19 -3.69
N SER A 160 5.12 -16.68 -3.72
CA SER A 160 4.58 -17.62 -2.74
C SER A 160 5.32 -18.95 -2.75
N LYS A 161 5.71 -19.47 -3.93
CA LYS A 161 6.52 -20.68 -4.06
C LYS A 161 7.89 -20.51 -3.39
N ARG A 162 8.57 -19.38 -3.62
CA ARG A 162 9.89 -19.11 -3.03
C ARG A 162 9.82 -18.98 -1.50
N ILE A 163 8.78 -18.30 -0.98
CA ILE A 163 8.55 -18.19 0.47
C ILE A 163 8.31 -19.58 1.06
N ARG A 164 7.51 -20.44 0.43
CA ARG A 164 7.25 -21.81 0.91
C ARG A 164 8.52 -22.64 0.93
N ILE A 165 9.31 -22.65 -0.14
CA ILE A 165 10.60 -23.36 -0.21
C ILE A 165 11.50 -22.91 0.93
N PHE A 166 11.68 -21.61 1.12
CA PHE A 166 12.49 -21.07 2.20
C PHE A 166 12.01 -21.54 3.59
N ARG A 167 10.70 -21.49 3.83
CA ARG A 167 10.10 -21.97 5.08
C ARG A 167 10.39 -23.43 5.35
N GLU A 168 10.25 -24.29 4.33
CA GLU A 168 10.42 -25.75 4.44
C GLU A 168 11.88 -26.15 4.60
N GLU A 169 12.80 -25.49 3.84
CA GLU A 169 14.22 -25.81 3.88
C GLU A 169 14.95 -25.22 5.11
N LYS A 170 14.64 -24.01 5.49
CA LYS A 170 15.36 -23.28 6.54
C LYS A 170 14.68 -23.30 7.91
N LYS A 171 13.37 -23.55 7.95
CA LYS A 171 12.55 -23.58 9.18
C LYS A 171 12.89 -22.45 10.17
N PRO A 172 12.87 -21.18 9.73
CA PRO A 172 13.31 -20.07 10.56
C PRO A 172 12.39 -19.89 11.76
N LEU A 173 12.96 -19.89 12.96
CA LEU A 173 12.22 -19.85 14.23
C LEU A 173 11.72 -18.44 14.60
N HIS A 174 12.12 -17.41 13.86
CA HIS A 174 11.77 -16.02 14.14
C HIS A 174 10.70 -15.45 13.17
N ILE A 175 10.16 -16.27 12.27
CA ILE A 175 9.20 -15.82 11.26
C ILE A 175 7.86 -16.54 11.40
N ARG A 176 6.77 -15.77 11.39
CA ARG A 176 5.39 -16.27 11.28
C ARG A 176 4.77 -15.76 9.98
N TRP A 177 4.31 -16.65 9.13
CA TRP A 177 3.62 -16.31 7.88
C TRP A 177 2.12 -16.25 8.10
N GLN A 178 1.51 -15.12 7.71
CA GLN A 178 0.08 -14.88 7.91
C GLN A 178 -0.59 -14.46 6.59
N LYS A 179 -1.87 -14.74 6.43
CA LYS A 179 -2.59 -14.41 5.19
C LYS A 179 -3.06 -12.97 5.20
N ASN A 180 -4.28 -12.75 5.64
CA ASN A 180 -4.94 -11.46 5.62
C ASN A 180 -5.43 -11.08 7.01
N TYR A 181 -5.56 -9.79 7.19
CA TYR A 181 -6.25 -9.16 8.31
C TYR A 181 -7.46 -8.40 7.79
N ASN A 182 -8.49 -8.19 8.61
CA ASN A 182 -9.45 -7.14 8.31
C ASN A 182 -8.73 -5.78 8.36
N PRO A 183 -9.26 -4.72 7.71
CA PRO A 183 -8.58 -3.44 7.61
C PRO A 183 -8.20 -2.82 8.96
N GLU A 184 -9.08 -2.92 9.96
CA GLU A 184 -8.86 -2.36 11.29
C GLU A 184 -7.74 -3.10 12.03
N ASP A 185 -7.74 -4.44 12.00
CA ASP A 185 -6.70 -5.25 12.63
C ASP A 185 -5.36 -5.10 11.89
N TYR A 186 -5.38 -4.95 10.56
CA TYR A 186 -4.18 -4.61 9.79
C TYR A 186 -3.56 -3.28 10.24
N LEU A 187 -4.39 -2.25 10.45
CA LEU A 187 -3.93 -0.95 10.93
C LEU A 187 -3.33 -1.06 12.34
N LYS A 188 -3.94 -1.84 13.25
CA LYS A 188 -3.36 -2.15 14.56
C LYS A 188 -2.00 -2.83 14.43
N LEU A 189 -1.92 -3.87 13.56
CA LEU A 189 -0.69 -4.61 13.33
C LEU A 189 0.46 -3.70 12.87
N ILE A 190 0.24 -2.93 11.80
CA ILE A 190 1.29 -2.07 11.25
C ILE A 190 1.62 -0.91 12.18
N TYR A 191 0.63 -0.36 12.87
CA TYR A 191 0.86 0.73 13.84
C TYR A 191 1.81 0.31 14.95
N ASN A 192 1.72 -0.89 15.48
CA ASN A 192 2.55 -1.36 16.58
C ASN A 192 3.85 -2.03 16.13
N SER A 193 4.09 -2.15 14.83
CA SER A 193 5.35 -2.69 14.30
C SER A 193 6.50 -1.70 14.45
N SER A 194 7.72 -2.24 14.58
CA SER A 194 8.96 -1.45 14.57
C SER A 194 9.33 -0.96 13.19
N CYS A 195 8.96 -1.70 12.13
CA CYS A 195 9.25 -1.35 10.75
C CYS A 195 8.33 -2.09 9.79
N LEU A 196 7.91 -1.42 8.71
CA LEU A 196 7.30 -2.05 7.54
C LEU A 196 8.36 -2.32 6.48
N VAL A 197 8.39 -3.53 5.91
CA VAL A 197 9.39 -3.93 4.93
C VAL A 197 8.70 -4.50 3.70
N GLY A 198 9.09 -4.06 2.51
CA GLY A 198 8.57 -4.56 1.25
C GLY A 198 8.18 -3.44 0.30
N ASN A 199 7.15 -3.65 -0.54
CA ASN A 199 6.75 -2.69 -1.56
C ASN A 199 5.24 -2.37 -1.54
N SER A 200 4.61 -2.55 -0.38
CA SER A 200 3.19 -2.21 -0.21
C SER A 200 2.98 -0.69 -0.16
N SER A 201 1.90 -0.21 -0.78
CA SER A 201 1.48 1.19 -0.69
C SER A 201 1.08 1.62 0.72
N SER A 202 0.76 0.67 1.60
CA SER A 202 0.44 0.98 3.00
C SER A 202 1.62 1.57 3.77
N ALA A 203 2.86 1.19 3.44
CA ALA A 203 4.05 1.83 4.00
C ALA A 203 4.13 3.33 3.63
N ILE A 204 3.58 3.69 2.46
CA ILE A 204 3.63 5.04 1.91
C ILE A 204 2.46 5.90 2.42
N ARG A 205 1.24 5.40 2.38
CA ARG A 205 0.05 6.17 2.74
C ARG A 205 -0.22 6.12 4.24
N GLU A 206 -0.61 4.97 4.74
CA GLU A 206 -0.90 4.74 6.17
C GLU A 206 0.37 4.91 7.01
N GLY A 207 1.52 4.41 6.51
CA GLY A 207 2.81 4.51 7.16
C GLY A 207 3.26 5.97 7.35
N ALA A 208 3.11 6.83 6.35
CA ALA A 208 3.43 8.26 6.47
C ALA A 208 2.49 8.96 7.47
N PHE A 209 1.19 8.68 7.39
CA PHE A 209 0.20 9.27 8.29
C PHE A 209 0.38 8.85 9.75
N LEU A 210 0.81 7.62 9.97
CA LEU A 210 1.06 7.05 11.30
C LEU A 210 2.51 7.23 11.77
N GLY A 211 3.41 7.73 10.91
CA GLY A 211 4.83 7.89 11.22
C GLY A 211 5.58 6.56 11.39
N ILE A 212 5.16 5.49 10.71
CA ILE A 212 5.76 4.16 10.84
C ILE A 212 7.05 4.09 10.04
N PRO A 213 8.20 3.72 10.63
CA PRO A 213 9.44 3.47 9.88
C PRO A 213 9.21 2.41 8.80
N ALA A 214 9.70 2.65 7.58
CA ALA A 214 9.50 1.71 6.49
C ALA A 214 10.72 1.58 5.57
N VAL A 215 10.92 0.38 5.02
CA VAL A 215 11.89 0.09 3.95
C VAL A 215 11.13 -0.32 2.71
N ASN A 216 11.15 0.54 1.69
CA ASN A 216 10.57 0.24 0.39
C ASN A 216 11.59 -0.45 -0.51
N ILE A 217 11.27 -1.66 -0.98
CA ILE A 217 12.17 -2.51 -1.76
C ILE A 217 11.75 -2.51 -3.23
N GLY A 218 12.68 -2.17 -4.12
CA GLY A 218 12.50 -2.20 -5.57
C GLY A 218 11.65 -1.06 -6.11
N ASN A 219 11.17 -1.23 -7.35
CA ASN A 219 10.68 -0.13 -8.18
C ASN A 219 9.16 0.09 -8.14
N ARG A 220 8.38 -0.78 -7.48
CA ARG A 220 6.91 -0.70 -7.51
C ARG A 220 6.36 0.67 -7.07
N GLN A 221 7.06 1.34 -6.17
CA GLN A 221 6.63 2.62 -5.59
C GLN A 221 7.59 3.78 -5.94
N ILE A 222 8.50 3.61 -6.89
CA ILE A 222 9.67 4.49 -7.08
C ILE A 222 9.30 5.96 -7.37
N THR A 223 8.23 6.20 -8.09
CA THR A 223 7.81 7.55 -8.50
C THR A 223 6.68 8.12 -7.66
N ARG A 224 6.18 7.35 -6.70
CA ARG A 224 5.11 7.82 -5.81
C ARG A 224 5.66 8.83 -4.80
N GLU A 225 4.89 9.87 -4.53
CA GLU A 225 5.18 10.79 -3.41
C GLU A 225 5.31 10.00 -2.11
N GLN A 226 6.30 10.35 -1.30
CA GLN A 226 6.63 9.61 -0.07
C GLN A 226 6.86 10.55 1.10
N GLY A 227 6.54 10.09 2.30
CA GLY A 227 6.92 10.75 3.54
C GLY A 227 8.39 10.47 3.90
N ASN A 228 8.87 11.17 4.92
CA ASN A 228 10.22 11.01 5.47
C ASN A 228 10.44 9.70 6.26
N ASN A 229 9.40 8.92 6.42
CA ASN A 229 9.40 7.63 7.12
C ASN A 229 10.01 6.48 6.30
N ILE A 230 10.37 6.71 5.03
CA ILE A 230 10.72 5.65 4.08
C ILE A 230 12.22 5.70 3.72
N ILE A 231 12.86 4.55 3.72
CA ILE A 231 14.15 4.32 3.06
C ILE A 231 13.90 3.46 1.83
N ASN A 232 14.28 3.95 0.64
CA ASN A 232 14.21 3.18 -0.60
C ASN A 232 15.48 2.39 -0.82
N VAL A 233 15.36 1.11 -1.17
CA VAL A 233 16.48 0.23 -1.51
C VAL A 233 16.15 -0.61 -2.74
N ASN A 234 17.17 -0.92 -3.53
CA ASN A 234 17.05 -1.91 -4.60
C ASN A 234 17.12 -3.34 -4.02
N TYR A 235 16.90 -4.35 -4.88
CA TYR A 235 17.00 -5.76 -4.55
C TYR A 235 18.47 -6.17 -4.30
N ASP A 236 18.95 -5.90 -3.10
CA ASP A 236 20.28 -6.26 -2.58
C ASP A 236 20.11 -6.59 -1.09
N SER A 237 20.33 -7.82 -0.72
CA SER A 237 20.07 -8.33 0.62
C SER A 237 20.85 -7.58 1.73
N ASN A 238 22.07 -7.12 1.44
CA ASN A 238 22.87 -6.39 2.41
C ASN A 238 22.35 -4.96 2.63
N LYS A 239 21.96 -4.28 1.52
CA LYS A 239 21.33 -2.95 1.59
C LYS A 239 19.98 -3.00 2.26
N ILE A 240 19.14 -4.02 1.95
CA ILE A 240 17.86 -4.25 2.59
C ILE A 240 18.07 -4.44 4.11
N LEU A 241 18.97 -5.34 4.52
CA LEU A 241 19.29 -5.60 5.91
C LEU A 241 19.76 -4.34 6.65
N SER A 242 20.68 -3.59 6.03
CA SER A 242 21.20 -2.33 6.60
C SER A 242 20.08 -1.30 6.80
N ALA A 243 19.20 -1.14 5.81
CA ALA A 243 18.07 -0.22 5.89
C ALA A 243 17.08 -0.62 6.99
N ILE A 244 16.76 -1.92 7.11
CA ILE A 244 15.89 -2.44 8.17
C ILE A 244 16.49 -2.15 9.55
N LYS A 245 17.77 -2.48 9.75
CA LYS A 245 18.48 -2.21 11.02
C LYS A 245 18.50 -0.73 11.38
N LYS A 246 18.62 0.16 10.38
CA LYS A 246 18.54 1.61 10.58
C LYS A 246 17.13 2.03 10.98
N GLN A 247 16.10 1.54 10.32
CA GLN A 247 14.70 1.89 10.59
C GLN A 247 14.21 1.35 11.95
N ILE A 248 14.60 0.16 12.36
CA ILE A 248 14.23 -0.40 13.67
C ILE A 248 14.77 0.45 14.83
N LYS A 249 15.93 1.10 14.65
CA LYS A 249 16.51 2.00 15.65
C LYS A 249 15.82 3.35 15.73
N GLN A 250 15.02 3.70 14.73
CA GLN A 250 14.29 4.98 14.68
C GLN A 250 13.09 4.94 15.61
N LYS A 251 12.85 6.06 16.28
CA LYS A 251 11.55 6.33 16.88
C LYS A 251 10.53 6.59 15.78
N ARG A 252 9.25 6.64 16.15
CA ARG A 252 8.19 7.08 15.22
C ARG A 252 8.53 8.43 14.60
N PHE A 253 8.32 8.51 13.29
CA PHE A 253 8.37 9.78 12.57
C PHE A 253 7.18 10.65 12.91
N SER A 254 7.30 11.95 12.69
CA SER A 254 6.16 12.85 12.77
C SER A 254 5.09 12.46 11.75
N LYS A 255 3.83 12.62 12.13
CA LYS A 255 2.69 12.41 11.24
C LYS A 255 2.85 13.26 9.97
N ASN A 256 2.68 12.64 8.80
CA ASN A 256 2.69 13.34 7.52
C ASN A 256 1.30 13.30 6.87
N ASN A 257 0.75 14.46 6.57
CA ASN A 257 -0.58 14.60 5.94
C ASN A 257 -0.54 14.67 4.41
N LEU A 258 0.53 14.22 3.78
CA LEU A 258 0.73 14.23 2.32
C LEU A 258 -0.48 13.67 1.55
N PHE A 259 -1.08 12.60 2.08
CA PHE A 259 -2.24 11.94 1.50
C PHE A 259 -3.56 12.29 2.20
N GLY A 260 -3.62 13.41 2.94
CA GLY A 260 -4.82 13.86 3.64
C GLY A 260 -4.78 13.61 5.14
N ASN A 261 -5.91 13.83 5.81
CA ASN A 261 -6.01 13.86 7.26
C ASN A 261 -7.09 12.93 7.85
N GLY A 262 -7.60 11.98 7.05
CA GLY A 262 -8.58 10.97 7.52
C GLY A 262 -10.03 11.48 7.51
N ASN A 263 -10.39 12.30 6.53
CA ASN A 263 -11.76 12.78 6.31
C ASN A 263 -12.14 12.85 4.82
N ALA A 264 -11.52 11.99 4.01
CA ALA A 264 -11.73 11.98 2.57
C ALA A 264 -13.18 11.61 2.21
N GLY A 265 -13.76 10.60 2.86
CA GLY A 265 -15.14 10.16 2.63
C GLY A 265 -16.16 11.25 2.91
N GLN A 266 -15.99 12.00 4.00
CA GLN A 266 -16.87 13.14 4.33
C GLN A 266 -16.79 14.23 3.25
N LYS A 267 -15.58 14.56 2.77
CA LYS A 267 -15.40 15.53 1.67
C LYS A 267 -16.03 15.04 0.37
N ILE A 268 -15.82 13.77 0.02
CA ILE A 268 -16.40 13.13 -1.18
C ILE A 268 -17.91 13.20 -1.12
N SER A 269 -18.52 12.76 -0.02
CA SER A 269 -19.98 12.78 0.16
C SER A 269 -20.57 14.19 0.01
N LYS A 270 -19.96 15.17 0.69
CA LYS A 270 -20.38 16.58 0.58
C LYS A 270 -20.30 17.12 -0.84
N ILE A 271 -19.22 16.81 -1.58
CA ILE A 271 -19.06 17.27 -2.97
C ILE A 271 -20.08 16.58 -3.87
N LEU A 272 -20.25 15.27 -3.77
CA LEU A 272 -21.19 14.53 -4.62
C LEU A 272 -22.65 14.92 -4.36
N GLY A 273 -23.01 15.29 -3.13
CA GLY A 273 -24.36 15.79 -2.81
C GLY A 273 -24.68 17.16 -3.38
N ASN A 274 -23.68 17.95 -3.79
CA ASN A 274 -23.86 19.32 -4.25
C ASN A 274 -23.42 19.57 -5.71
N ILE A 275 -22.69 18.64 -6.32
CA ILE A 275 -22.15 18.85 -7.66
C ILE A 275 -23.21 18.56 -8.73
N LYS A 276 -23.35 19.49 -9.68
CA LYS A 276 -24.15 19.22 -10.88
C LYS A 276 -23.41 18.20 -11.76
N LEU A 277 -24.06 17.08 -12.02
CA LEU A 277 -23.55 15.99 -12.83
C LEU A 277 -23.87 16.25 -14.31
N ASP A 278 -22.90 15.99 -15.18
CA ASP A 278 -23.04 16.04 -16.62
C ASP A 278 -22.36 14.80 -17.18
N ILE A 279 -23.08 14.08 -18.04
CA ILE A 279 -22.59 12.85 -18.67
C ILE A 279 -21.62 13.15 -19.82
N ILE A 280 -21.69 14.35 -20.39
CA ILE A 280 -20.79 14.72 -21.49
C ILE A 280 -19.44 15.13 -20.94
N LYS A 281 -18.43 14.32 -21.21
CA LYS A 281 -17.06 14.61 -20.84
C LYS A 281 -16.34 15.33 -21.99
N ARG A 282 -15.74 16.49 -21.67
CA ARG A 282 -14.90 17.25 -22.62
C ARG A 282 -13.54 17.51 -21.99
N LEU A 283 -12.49 17.36 -22.78
CA LEU A 283 -11.12 17.74 -22.38
C LEU A 283 -11.02 19.26 -22.26
N LYS A 284 -10.13 19.70 -21.39
CA LYS A 284 -9.75 21.10 -21.23
C LYS A 284 -8.24 21.22 -21.46
N TYR A 285 -7.90 21.84 -22.56
CA TYR A 285 -6.50 22.18 -22.91
C TYR A 285 -6.12 23.52 -22.30
#